data_4efe9bdd2dd69cc3caaf3ee370c1ef16
#
_entry.id   4efe9bdd2dd69cc3caaf3ee370c1ef16
#
_cell.length_a   1.000
_cell.length_b   1.000
_cell.length_c   1.000
_cell.angle_alpha   90.00
_cell.angle_beta   90.00
_cell.angle_gamma   90.00
#
_symmetry.space_group_name_H-M   'P 1'
#
loop_
_entity.id
_entity.type
_entity.pdbx_description
1 polymer ?
#
loop_
_entity_poly.entity_id
_entity_poly.type
_entity_poly.pdbx_seq_one_letter_code
_entity_poly.pdbx_strand_id
1 'polypeptide(L)'
;MANQSISPGPASAAAVTRRVRRGRIEPILFNTFNTIFMIILVIITLYPFLNTIVVSFNAGSDTIRGGLYLWPRQFTWQNYKAVFASGTIYNAFWISVARTVLSTVLNLFLTTMLAYTLSRREYVFRKPITLIFILTMYFNAGLIPGYFLMKDLHLINTFWVYVIPSMISAFNMIVIRTYIGTIPESLVESAKIDGAGDFKIFMRIIFPLCKPVLATIALFVAVGAWNSWFDAFIYTSSKQQLSTLQYELMKLLSSSMNANSNPAVANGAGMTQDAAVSMVTPLSIRAAVTVVASVPILLVYPFMQKYFVVGLNVGSVKE
;
A
#
# COMPACT_ATOMS: atom_id res chain seq x y z
N MET A 1 -29.70 70.41 11.00
CA MET A 1 -29.73 69.24 11.89
C MET A 1 -28.32 68.68 11.92
N ALA A 2 -27.59 68.84 13.02
CA ALA A 2 -26.18 68.51 13.18
C ALA A 2 -26.01 67.03 13.49
N ASN A 3 -25.19 66.34 12.70
CA ASN A 3 -24.82 64.95 12.88
C ASN A 3 -23.69 64.88 13.91
N GLN A 4 -24.00 64.53 15.15
CA GLN A 4 -22.99 64.30 16.19
C GLN A 4 -22.29 62.89 15.96
N SER A 5 -21.06 62.92 15.49
CA SER A 5 -20.18 61.77 15.47
C SER A 5 -19.74 61.41 16.90
N ILE A 6 -20.29 60.35 17.45
CA ILE A 6 -19.89 59.79 18.75
C ILE A 6 -18.55 59.08 18.55
N SER A 7 -17.46 59.69 19.05
CA SER A 7 -16.17 59.04 19.12
C SER A 7 -16.19 57.95 20.21
N PRO A 8 -15.74 56.70 19.94
CA PRO A 8 -15.69 55.67 20.97
C PRO A 8 -14.66 56.02 22.04
N GLY A 9 -15.10 56.00 23.30
CA GLY A 9 -14.27 56.32 24.46
C GLY A 9 -13.07 55.35 24.65
N PRO A 10 -12.01 55.77 25.39
CA PRO A 10 -10.77 55.03 25.59
C PRO A 10 -10.93 53.62 26.16
N ALA A 11 -12.00 53.33 26.87
CA ALA A 11 -12.30 51.99 27.42
C ALA A 11 -12.69 50.97 26.33
N SER A 12 -13.31 51.42 25.23
CA SER A 12 -13.67 50.58 24.08
C SER A 12 -12.42 50.13 23.29
N ALA A 13 -11.45 51.03 23.11
CA ALA A 13 -10.19 50.72 22.41
C ALA A 13 -9.31 49.72 23.16
N ALA A 14 -9.26 49.83 24.50
CA ALA A 14 -8.51 48.87 25.35
C ALA A 14 -9.14 47.46 25.37
N ALA A 15 -10.46 47.34 25.31
CA ALA A 15 -11.19 46.08 25.23
C ALA A 15 -10.97 45.37 23.87
N VAL A 16 -10.98 46.14 22.78
CA VAL A 16 -10.75 45.64 21.43
C VAL A 16 -9.29 45.11 21.25
N THR A 17 -8.30 45.89 21.77
CA THR A 17 -6.88 45.46 21.71
C THR A 17 -6.60 44.25 22.56
N ARG A 18 -7.27 44.08 23.71
CA ARG A 18 -7.12 42.88 24.57
C ARG A 18 -7.75 41.66 23.93
N ARG A 19 -8.85 41.78 23.20
CA ARG A 19 -9.49 40.68 22.47
C ARG A 19 -8.67 40.23 21.25
N VAL A 20 -8.03 41.15 20.53
CA VAL A 20 -7.15 40.84 19.39
C VAL A 20 -5.88 40.16 19.87
N ARG A 21 -5.33 40.49 21.06
CA ARG A 21 -4.15 39.79 21.61
C ARG A 21 -4.47 38.38 22.09
N ARG A 22 -5.64 38.14 22.69
CA ARG A 22 -6.07 36.80 23.13
C ARG A 22 -6.34 35.88 21.97
N GLY A 23 -6.88 36.39 20.83
CA GLY A 23 -7.11 35.58 19.61
C GLY A 23 -5.85 35.18 18.86
N ARG A 24 -4.67 35.71 19.22
CA ARG A 24 -3.40 35.37 18.57
C ARG A 24 -2.59 34.30 19.34
N ILE A 25 -2.81 34.17 20.63
CA ILE A 25 -2.06 33.22 21.49
C ILE A 25 -2.58 31.79 21.32
N GLU A 26 -3.90 31.59 21.24
CA GLU A 26 -4.51 30.26 21.07
C GLU A 26 -4.06 29.53 19.81
N PRO A 27 -4.06 30.14 18.60
CA PRO A 27 -3.56 29.47 17.41
C PRO A 27 -2.04 29.22 17.45
N ILE A 28 -1.25 30.08 18.09
CA ILE A 28 0.18 29.89 18.23
C ILE A 28 0.45 28.70 19.16
N LEU A 29 -0.21 28.64 20.31
CA LEU A 29 -0.06 27.54 21.26
C LEU A 29 -0.49 26.20 20.66
N PHE A 30 -1.63 26.19 19.97
CA PHE A 30 -2.13 25.01 19.26
C PHE A 30 -1.15 24.55 18.17
N ASN A 31 -0.68 25.47 17.32
CA ASN A 31 0.24 25.13 16.24
C ASN A 31 1.59 24.63 16.79
N THR A 32 2.10 25.25 17.87
CA THR A 32 3.34 24.80 18.50
C THR A 32 3.18 23.40 19.09
N PHE A 33 2.10 23.15 19.83
CA PHE A 33 1.82 21.83 20.40
C PHE A 33 1.67 20.78 19.28
N ASN A 34 0.88 21.09 18.26
CA ASN A 34 0.67 20.21 17.11
C ASN A 34 1.99 19.90 16.38
N THR A 35 2.84 20.91 16.18
CA THR A 35 4.14 20.73 15.54
C THR A 35 5.06 19.84 16.36
N ILE A 36 5.15 20.06 17.67
CA ILE A 36 5.96 19.22 18.57
C ILE A 36 5.42 17.79 18.57
N PHE A 37 4.11 17.62 18.70
CA PHE A 37 3.47 16.30 18.66
C PHE A 37 3.77 15.56 17.35
N MET A 38 3.65 16.24 16.20
CA MET A 38 3.96 15.67 14.89
C MET A 38 5.44 15.31 14.74
N ILE A 39 6.36 16.12 15.27
CA ILE A 39 7.80 15.80 15.26
C ILE A 39 8.07 14.55 16.08
N ILE A 40 7.53 14.44 17.29
CA ILE A 40 7.67 13.26 18.15
C ILE A 40 7.12 12.02 17.45
N LEU A 41 5.94 12.12 16.86
CA LEU A 41 5.30 11.05 16.12
C LEU A 41 6.17 10.59 14.93
N VAL A 42 6.75 11.53 14.17
CA VAL A 42 7.66 11.21 13.06
C VAL A 42 8.91 10.50 13.57
N ILE A 43 9.52 10.96 14.67
CA ILE A 43 10.72 10.33 15.25
C ILE A 43 10.40 8.88 15.67
N ILE A 44 9.32 8.66 16.41
CA ILE A 44 8.92 7.34 16.91
C ILE A 44 8.62 6.38 15.75
N THR A 45 7.91 6.85 14.71
CA THR A 45 7.53 6.01 13.56
C THR A 45 8.70 5.76 12.61
N LEU A 46 9.59 6.73 12.40
CA LEU A 46 10.70 6.62 11.47
C LEU A 46 11.87 5.81 12.04
N TYR A 47 12.09 5.86 13.36
CA TYR A 47 13.21 5.21 14.02
C TYR A 47 13.36 3.71 13.71
N PRO A 48 12.33 2.86 13.78
CA PRO A 48 12.46 1.43 13.46
C PRO A 48 12.90 1.18 12.01
N PHE A 49 12.46 2.02 11.07
CA PHE A 49 12.88 1.92 9.67
C PHE A 49 14.35 2.31 9.49
N LEU A 50 14.77 3.42 10.11
CA LEU A 50 16.17 3.83 10.09
C LEU A 50 17.07 2.77 10.74
N ASN A 51 16.66 2.21 11.87
CA ASN A 51 17.41 1.13 12.52
C ASN A 51 17.53 -0.11 11.63
N THR A 52 16.47 -0.50 10.94
CA THR A 52 16.52 -1.61 9.96
C THR A 52 17.50 -1.33 8.83
N ILE A 53 17.53 -0.10 8.32
CA ILE A 53 18.52 0.32 7.31
C ILE A 53 19.94 0.23 7.88
N VAL A 54 20.17 0.72 9.07
CA VAL A 54 21.49 0.66 9.76
C VAL A 54 21.95 -0.79 9.91
N VAL A 55 21.09 -1.68 10.39
CA VAL A 55 21.36 -3.11 10.54
C VAL A 55 21.67 -3.77 9.20
N SER A 56 20.97 -3.37 8.13
CA SER A 56 21.19 -3.93 6.78
C SER A 56 22.57 -3.63 6.20
N PHE A 57 23.17 -2.48 6.60
CA PHE A 57 24.51 -2.06 6.19
C PHE A 57 25.60 -2.40 7.21
N ASN A 58 25.28 -3.02 8.33
CA ASN A 58 26.24 -3.38 9.35
C ASN A 58 26.69 -4.83 9.21
N ALA A 59 27.97 -5.11 9.55
CA ALA A 59 28.48 -6.49 9.55
C ALA A 59 27.69 -7.36 10.55
N GLY A 60 27.32 -8.58 10.12
CA GLY A 60 26.48 -9.47 10.91
C GLY A 60 27.10 -9.84 12.25
N SER A 61 28.42 -10.08 12.27
CA SER A 61 29.19 -10.37 13.49
C SER A 61 29.13 -9.25 14.55
N ASP A 62 29.09 -7.98 14.10
CA ASP A 62 28.93 -6.84 15.00
C ASP A 62 27.46 -6.60 15.37
N THR A 63 26.53 -6.92 14.46
CA THR A 63 25.10 -6.79 14.70
C THR A 63 24.60 -7.68 15.84
N ILE A 64 25.17 -8.87 16.03
CA ILE A 64 24.83 -9.78 17.14
C ILE A 64 25.15 -9.17 18.51
N ARG A 65 26.15 -8.27 18.60
CA ARG A 65 26.51 -7.59 19.85
C ARG A 65 25.43 -6.62 20.33
N GLY A 66 24.47 -6.28 19.49
CA GLY A 66 23.42 -5.31 19.81
C GLY A 66 23.90 -3.86 19.90
N GLY A 67 23.02 -2.95 20.36
CA GLY A 67 23.36 -1.55 20.57
C GLY A 67 23.63 -0.75 19.30
N LEU A 68 23.04 -1.15 18.16
CA LEU A 68 23.04 -0.37 16.94
C LEU A 68 21.82 0.57 16.93
N TYR A 69 22.06 1.87 16.73
CA TYR A 69 21.00 2.87 16.78
C TYR A 69 20.80 3.58 15.44
N LEU A 70 21.64 4.56 15.12
CA LEU A 70 21.48 5.43 13.94
C LEU A 70 22.58 5.27 12.90
N TRP A 71 23.71 4.64 13.22
CA TRP A 71 24.86 4.46 12.33
C TRP A 71 25.42 3.04 12.41
N PRO A 72 25.82 2.44 11.27
CA PRO A 72 26.50 1.15 11.26
C PRO A 72 27.91 1.32 11.87
N ARG A 73 28.27 0.47 12.82
CA ARG A 73 29.63 0.47 13.40
C ARG A 73 30.66 -0.12 12.44
N GLN A 74 30.25 -1.13 11.69
CA GLN A 74 31.08 -1.78 10.67
C GLN A 74 30.31 -1.85 9.36
N PHE A 75 30.46 -0.80 8.54
CA PHE A 75 29.75 -0.70 7.26
C PHE A 75 30.18 -1.81 6.30
N THR A 76 29.21 -2.48 5.69
CA THR A 76 29.43 -3.54 4.70
C THR A 76 28.31 -3.63 3.67
N TRP A 77 28.67 -4.00 2.44
CA TRP A 77 27.73 -4.37 1.38
C TRP A 77 27.48 -5.88 1.29
N GLN A 78 28.13 -6.70 2.15
CA GLN A 78 28.10 -8.14 2.03
C GLN A 78 26.70 -8.72 2.27
N ASN A 79 25.88 -8.10 3.13
CA ASN A 79 24.49 -8.51 3.35
C ASN A 79 23.70 -8.45 2.05
N TYR A 80 23.82 -7.36 1.29
CA TYR A 80 23.16 -7.21 -0.01
C TYR A 80 23.74 -8.14 -1.08
N LYS A 81 25.06 -8.31 -1.12
CA LYS A 81 25.69 -9.28 -2.01
C LYS A 81 25.17 -10.69 -1.75
N ALA A 82 25.04 -11.10 -0.49
CA ALA A 82 24.49 -12.40 -0.11
C ALA A 82 23.02 -12.55 -0.50
N VAL A 83 22.21 -11.48 -0.32
CA VAL A 83 20.80 -11.44 -0.73
C VAL A 83 20.68 -11.64 -2.24
N PHE A 84 21.42 -10.90 -3.05
CA PHE A 84 21.34 -10.97 -4.51
C PHE A 84 22.09 -12.17 -5.13
N ALA A 85 23.08 -12.73 -4.45
CA ALA A 85 23.71 -13.98 -4.85
C ALA A 85 22.75 -15.19 -4.68
N SER A 86 21.76 -15.07 -3.81
CA SER A 86 20.68 -16.04 -3.71
C SER A 86 19.78 -15.92 -4.95
N GLY A 87 19.90 -16.84 -5.89
CA GLY A 87 19.04 -16.87 -7.10
C GLY A 87 17.54 -16.89 -6.78
N THR A 88 17.16 -17.41 -5.61
CA THR A 88 15.78 -17.44 -5.11
C THR A 88 15.21 -16.03 -4.88
N ILE A 89 15.95 -15.16 -4.18
CA ILE A 89 15.48 -13.79 -3.85
C ILE A 89 15.41 -12.93 -5.12
N TYR A 90 16.39 -13.07 -6.01
CA TYR A 90 16.38 -12.38 -7.29
C TYR A 90 15.14 -12.76 -8.13
N ASN A 91 14.86 -14.06 -8.24
CA ASN A 91 13.68 -14.54 -8.96
C ASN A 91 12.38 -14.10 -8.27
N ALA A 92 12.31 -14.19 -6.94
CA ALA A 92 11.16 -13.78 -6.15
C ALA A 92 10.85 -12.28 -6.30
N PHE A 93 11.87 -11.43 -6.45
CA PHE A 93 11.69 -10.02 -6.75
C PHE A 93 10.95 -9.82 -8.08
N TRP A 94 11.40 -10.48 -9.16
CA TRP A 94 10.76 -10.34 -10.46
C TRP A 94 9.35 -10.94 -10.51
N ILE A 95 9.11 -12.04 -9.81
CA ILE A 95 7.77 -12.61 -9.66
C ILE A 95 6.86 -11.59 -8.93
N SER A 96 7.34 -10.94 -7.87
CA SER A 96 6.58 -9.91 -7.16
C SER A 96 6.28 -8.69 -8.04
N VAL A 97 7.24 -8.24 -8.84
CA VAL A 97 7.04 -7.14 -9.81
C VAL A 97 5.99 -7.53 -10.86
N ALA A 98 6.19 -8.66 -11.52
CA ALA A 98 5.27 -9.14 -12.56
C ALA A 98 3.84 -9.32 -12.04
N ARG A 99 3.69 -9.95 -10.87
CA ARG A 99 2.43 -10.10 -10.17
C ARG A 99 1.77 -8.75 -9.89
N THR A 100 2.50 -7.82 -9.28
CA THR A 100 1.96 -6.52 -8.89
C THR A 100 1.49 -5.74 -10.11
N VAL A 101 2.29 -5.67 -11.17
CA VAL A 101 1.94 -4.97 -12.40
C VAL A 101 0.73 -5.60 -13.08
N LEU A 102 0.76 -6.92 -13.31
CA LEU A 102 -0.33 -7.61 -14.00
C LEU A 102 -1.64 -7.56 -13.21
N SER A 103 -1.60 -7.84 -11.90
CA SER A 103 -2.80 -7.77 -11.06
C SER A 103 -3.39 -6.36 -11.04
N THR A 104 -2.55 -5.33 -10.94
CA THR A 104 -3.00 -3.94 -10.92
C THR A 104 -3.65 -3.55 -12.25
N VAL A 105 -2.99 -3.80 -13.37
CA VAL A 105 -3.50 -3.42 -14.69
C VAL A 105 -4.81 -4.15 -15.00
N LEU A 106 -4.85 -5.46 -14.78
CA LEU A 106 -6.06 -6.25 -15.06
C LEU A 106 -7.20 -5.91 -14.09
N ASN A 107 -6.91 -5.71 -12.81
CA ASN A 107 -7.93 -5.31 -11.84
C ASN A 107 -8.54 -3.95 -12.22
N LEU A 108 -7.71 -2.94 -12.51
CA LEU A 108 -8.20 -1.62 -12.89
C LEU A 108 -9.06 -1.68 -14.15
N PHE A 109 -8.58 -2.35 -15.17
CA PHE A 109 -9.28 -2.41 -16.46
C PHE A 109 -10.62 -3.15 -16.33
N LEU A 110 -10.60 -4.38 -15.81
CA LEU A 110 -11.79 -5.22 -15.72
C LEU A 110 -12.80 -4.68 -14.71
N THR A 111 -12.33 -4.22 -13.55
CA THR A 111 -13.22 -3.64 -12.53
C THR A 111 -13.85 -2.34 -13.00
N THR A 112 -13.10 -1.50 -13.76
CA THR A 112 -13.65 -0.25 -14.31
C THR A 112 -14.67 -0.54 -15.42
N MET A 113 -14.41 -1.51 -16.28
CA MET A 113 -15.33 -1.94 -17.31
C MET A 113 -16.64 -2.47 -16.70
N LEU A 114 -16.54 -3.29 -15.66
CA LEU A 114 -17.70 -3.77 -14.91
C LEU A 114 -18.44 -2.62 -14.23
N ALA A 115 -17.73 -1.70 -13.57
CA ALA A 115 -18.33 -0.54 -12.89
C ALA A 115 -19.06 0.36 -13.89
N TYR A 116 -18.50 0.58 -15.09
CA TYR A 116 -19.14 1.31 -16.17
C TYR A 116 -20.42 0.63 -16.63
N THR A 117 -20.38 -0.67 -16.92
CA THR A 117 -21.57 -1.43 -17.34
C THR A 117 -22.68 -1.34 -16.29
N LEU A 118 -22.35 -1.51 -15.01
CA LEU A 118 -23.31 -1.45 -13.90
C LEU A 118 -23.76 -0.01 -13.57
N SER A 119 -23.10 1.02 -14.09
CA SER A 119 -23.52 2.41 -13.95
C SER A 119 -24.61 2.79 -14.93
N ARG A 120 -24.73 2.09 -16.06
CA ARG A 120 -25.71 2.40 -17.13
C ARG A 120 -27.13 2.09 -16.69
N ARG A 121 -28.04 3.06 -16.87
CA ARG A 121 -29.47 2.91 -16.51
C ARG A 121 -30.19 1.91 -17.41
N GLU A 122 -29.76 1.81 -18.63
CA GLU A 122 -30.29 0.93 -19.68
C GLU A 122 -30.02 -0.56 -19.40
N TYR A 123 -29.01 -0.88 -18.56
CA TYR A 123 -28.63 -2.26 -18.26
C TYR A 123 -29.59 -2.89 -17.25
N VAL A 124 -30.43 -3.81 -17.73
CA VAL A 124 -31.51 -4.44 -16.97
C VAL A 124 -31.00 -5.17 -15.71
N PHE A 125 -29.88 -5.90 -15.83
CA PHE A 125 -29.33 -6.72 -14.73
C PHE A 125 -28.46 -5.93 -13.76
N ARG A 126 -28.37 -4.60 -13.86
CA ARG A 126 -27.50 -3.79 -12.99
C ARG A 126 -27.77 -3.97 -11.48
N LYS A 127 -29.06 -4.07 -11.09
CA LYS A 127 -29.45 -4.21 -9.68
C LYS A 127 -29.09 -5.59 -9.11
N PRO A 128 -29.51 -6.71 -9.73
CA PRO A 128 -29.21 -8.04 -9.22
C PRO A 128 -27.70 -8.34 -9.20
N ILE A 129 -26.97 -7.98 -10.27
CA ILE A 129 -25.52 -8.19 -10.32
C ILE A 129 -24.81 -7.35 -9.23
N THR A 130 -25.19 -6.08 -9.07
CA THR A 130 -24.61 -5.25 -7.98
C THR A 130 -24.87 -5.88 -6.63
N LEU A 131 -26.08 -6.39 -6.39
CA LEU A 131 -26.42 -7.07 -5.12
C LEU A 131 -25.54 -8.30 -4.89
N ILE A 132 -25.32 -9.12 -5.93
CA ILE A 132 -24.45 -10.30 -5.85
C ILE A 132 -23.04 -9.86 -5.45
N PHE A 133 -22.44 -8.83 -6.10
CA PHE A 133 -21.13 -8.33 -5.73
C PHE A 133 -21.07 -7.78 -4.31
N ILE A 134 -22.10 -7.08 -3.84
CA ILE A 134 -22.21 -6.62 -2.45
C ILE A 134 -22.24 -7.82 -1.49
N LEU A 135 -23.04 -8.85 -1.80
CA LEU A 135 -23.12 -10.05 -0.95
C LEU A 135 -21.76 -10.76 -0.84
N THR A 136 -20.96 -10.82 -1.91
CA THR A 136 -19.61 -11.42 -1.86
C THR A 136 -18.65 -10.69 -0.91
N MET A 137 -18.93 -9.44 -0.52
CA MET A 137 -18.13 -8.72 0.47
C MET A 137 -18.43 -9.17 1.91
N TYR A 138 -19.64 -9.67 2.17
CA TYR A 138 -20.07 -10.11 3.50
C TYR A 138 -19.93 -11.61 3.70
N PHE A 139 -20.01 -12.40 2.63
CA PHE A 139 -19.92 -13.86 2.68
C PHE A 139 -18.60 -14.34 2.07
N ASN A 140 -17.77 -14.96 2.89
CA ASN A 140 -16.54 -15.59 2.47
C ASN A 140 -16.63 -17.10 2.71
N ALA A 141 -16.37 -17.90 1.69
CA ALA A 141 -16.40 -19.36 1.78
C ALA A 141 -15.29 -19.95 2.67
N GLY A 142 -14.27 -19.15 2.97
CA GLY A 142 -13.13 -19.59 3.76
C GLY A 142 -11.98 -20.17 2.94
N LEU A 143 -10.91 -20.53 3.65
CA LEU A 143 -9.64 -20.95 3.04
C LEU A 143 -9.77 -22.30 2.31
N ILE A 144 -10.41 -23.29 2.94
CA ILE A 144 -10.47 -24.66 2.42
C ILE A 144 -11.25 -24.73 1.09
N PRO A 145 -12.50 -24.22 1.00
CA PRO A 145 -13.21 -24.14 -0.29
C PRO A 145 -12.45 -23.35 -1.35
N GLY A 146 -11.83 -22.22 -0.95
CA GLY A 146 -10.99 -21.43 -1.87
C GLY A 146 -9.80 -22.22 -2.44
N TYR A 147 -9.14 -23.01 -1.61
CA TYR A 147 -8.05 -23.88 -2.05
C TYR A 147 -8.52 -24.93 -3.06
N PHE A 148 -9.63 -25.62 -2.78
CA PHE A 148 -10.18 -26.62 -3.69
C PHE A 148 -10.60 -25.99 -5.02
N LEU A 149 -11.23 -24.82 -4.99
CA LEU A 149 -11.54 -24.09 -6.23
C LEU A 149 -10.30 -23.80 -7.08
N MET A 150 -9.21 -23.30 -6.47
CA MET A 150 -7.96 -23.06 -7.20
C MET A 150 -7.34 -24.35 -7.74
N LYS A 151 -7.50 -25.47 -7.00
CA LYS A 151 -7.05 -26.80 -7.42
C LYS A 151 -7.84 -27.29 -8.63
N ASP A 152 -9.16 -27.21 -8.59
CA ASP A 152 -10.04 -27.68 -9.66
C ASP A 152 -9.88 -26.84 -10.95
N LEU A 153 -9.59 -25.54 -10.80
CA LEU A 153 -9.22 -24.67 -11.90
C LEU A 153 -7.78 -24.86 -12.41
N HIS A 154 -7.01 -25.83 -11.86
CA HIS A 154 -5.62 -26.10 -12.22
C HIS A 154 -4.68 -24.89 -12.07
N LEU A 155 -4.99 -23.98 -11.16
CA LEU A 155 -4.20 -22.77 -10.90
C LEU A 155 -3.08 -22.99 -9.88
N ILE A 156 -3.12 -24.07 -9.07
CA ILE A 156 -2.09 -24.37 -8.07
C ILE A 156 -0.74 -24.58 -8.78
N ASN A 157 0.31 -24.04 -8.19
CA ASN A 157 1.68 -24.07 -8.74
C ASN A 157 1.80 -23.39 -10.13
N THR A 158 0.93 -22.43 -10.44
CA THR A 158 1.04 -21.56 -11.60
C THR A 158 1.13 -20.10 -11.19
N PHE A 159 1.73 -19.26 -12.04
CA PHE A 159 1.77 -17.81 -11.81
C PHE A 159 0.38 -17.17 -11.78
N TRP A 160 -0.56 -17.72 -12.52
CA TRP A 160 -1.90 -17.18 -12.69
C TRP A 160 -2.75 -17.20 -11.42
N VAL A 161 -2.40 -18.03 -10.42
CA VAL A 161 -3.09 -18.02 -9.13
C VAL A 161 -2.96 -16.70 -8.38
N TYR A 162 -1.92 -15.92 -8.68
CA TYR A 162 -1.73 -14.59 -8.13
C TYR A 162 -2.58 -13.52 -8.78
N VAL A 163 -2.97 -13.73 -10.03
CA VAL A 163 -3.59 -12.70 -10.87
C VAL A 163 -5.10 -12.92 -11.01
N ILE A 164 -5.52 -14.14 -11.40
CA ILE A 164 -6.93 -14.44 -11.74
C ILE A 164 -7.89 -14.16 -10.58
N PRO A 165 -7.64 -14.60 -9.33
CA PRO A 165 -8.59 -14.35 -8.24
C PRO A 165 -8.76 -12.88 -7.88
N SER A 166 -7.76 -12.05 -8.21
CA SER A 166 -7.75 -10.62 -7.90
C SER A 166 -8.18 -9.71 -9.05
N MET A 167 -8.57 -10.26 -10.21
CA MET A 167 -8.92 -9.47 -11.40
C MET A 167 -10.10 -8.52 -11.20
N ILE A 168 -11.05 -8.88 -10.34
CA ILE A 168 -12.23 -8.07 -10.05
C ILE A 168 -12.38 -7.95 -8.53
N SER A 169 -12.55 -6.72 -8.06
CA SER A 169 -12.83 -6.42 -6.66
C SER A 169 -14.19 -5.76 -6.52
N ALA A 170 -15.06 -6.34 -5.70
CA ALA A 170 -16.39 -5.79 -5.42
C ALA A 170 -16.30 -4.39 -4.80
N PHE A 171 -15.39 -4.18 -3.84
CA PHE A 171 -15.16 -2.88 -3.23
C PHE A 171 -14.70 -1.83 -4.25
N ASN A 172 -13.68 -2.14 -5.05
CA ASN A 172 -13.15 -1.23 -6.07
C ASN A 172 -14.23 -0.90 -7.11
N MET A 173 -15.04 -1.89 -7.49
CA MET A 173 -16.14 -1.71 -8.44
C MET A 173 -17.17 -0.70 -7.91
N ILE A 174 -17.56 -0.79 -6.64
CA ILE A 174 -18.52 0.15 -6.03
C ILE A 174 -17.93 1.57 -5.99
N VAL A 175 -16.65 1.72 -5.59
CA VAL A 175 -15.97 3.01 -5.54
C VAL A 175 -15.90 3.66 -6.92
N ILE A 176 -15.45 2.90 -7.94
CA ILE A 176 -15.38 3.40 -9.32
C ILE A 176 -16.77 3.74 -9.86
N ARG A 177 -17.76 2.89 -9.61
CA ARG A 177 -19.14 3.13 -10.06
C ARG A 177 -19.72 4.40 -9.44
N THR A 178 -19.48 4.64 -8.15
CA THR A 178 -19.89 5.87 -7.47
C THR A 178 -19.24 7.10 -8.11
N TYR A 179 -17.94 7.01 -8.42
CA TYR A 179 -17.23 8.07 -9.13
C TYR A 179 -17.78 8.31 -10.54
N ILE A 180 -18.06 7.25 -11.32
CA ILE A 180 -18.68 7.37 -12.65
C ILE A 180 -20.03 8.10 -12.55
N GLY A 181 -20.79 7.88 -11.47
CA GLY A 181 -22.06 8.57 -11.21
C GLY A 181 -21.93 10.09 -11.02
N THR A 182 -20.73 10.63 -10.76
CA THR A 182 -20.48 12.08 -10.69
C THR A 182 -20.17 12.70 -12.06
N ILE A 183 -19.93 11.89 -13.08
CA ILE A 183 -19.65 12.35 -14.44
C ILE A 183 -20.98 12.70 -15.10
N PRO A 184 -21.11 13.91 -15.72
CA PRO A 184 -22.33 14.32 -16.38
C PRO A 184 -22.77 13.34 -17.48
N GLU A 185 -24.02 12.90 -17.45
CA GLU A 185 -24.57 11.92 -18.39
C GLU A 185 -24.59 12.46 -19.82
N SER A 186 -24.69 13.79 -19.98
CA SER A 186 -24.66 14.50 -21.28
C SER A 186 -23.42 14.19 -22.13
N LEU A 187 -22.26 13.90 -21.48
CA LEU A 187 -21.06 13.49 -22.22
C LEU A 187 -21.23 12.16 -22.93
N VAL A 188 -21.96 11.23 -22.32
CA VAL A 188 -22.25 9.93 -22.90
C VAL A 188 -23.32 10.04 -23.98
N GLU A 189 -24.37 10.85 -23.73
CA GLU A 189 -25.46 11.09 -24.67
C GLU A 189 -24.95 11.77 -25.94
N SER A 190 -24.13 12.81 -25.84
CA SER A 190 -23.51 13.46 -26.99
C SER A 190 -22.67 12.48 -27.81
N ALA A 191 -21.86 11.65 -27.15
CA ALA A 191 -21.06 10.65 -27.86
C ALA A 191 -21.92 9.57 -28.56
N LYS A 192 -23.08 9.21 -27.98
CA LYS A 192 -24.04 8.30 -28.62
C LYS A 192 -24.68 8.93 -29.86
N ILE A 193 -25.03 10.24 -29.82
CA ILE A 193 -25.54 11.01 -30.98
C ILE A 193 -24.47 11.02 -32.08
N ASP A 194 -23.19 11.14 -31.76
CA ASP A 194 -22.06 11.06 -32.70
C ASP A 194 -21.79 9.63 -33.20
N GLY A 195 -22.63 8.65 -32.85
CA GLY A 195 -22.51 7.27 -33.29
C GLY A 195 -21.42 6.44 -32.60
N ALA A 196 -20.94 6.88 -31.43
CA ALA A 196 -19.95 6.11 -30.68
C ALA A 196 -20.63 4.92 -29.96
N GLY A 197 -20.10 3.71 -30.17
CA GLY A 197 -20.51 2.52 -29.43
C GLY A 197 -20.00 2.54 -27.99
N ASP A 198 -20.64 1.77 -27.09
CA ASP A 198 -20.37 1.77 -25.63
C ASP A 198 -18.90 1.50 -25.26
N PHE A 199 -18.23 0.59 -25.97
CA PHE A 199 -16.80 0.33 -25.72
C PHE A 199 -15.91 1.52 -26.10
N LYS A 200 -16.25 2.26 -27.17
CA LYS A 200 -15.53 3.47 -27.56
C LYS A 200 -15.74 4.59 -26.55
N ILE A 201 -16.96 4.75 -26.06
CA ILE A 201 -17.31 5.69 -24.97
C ILE A 201 -16.54 5.33 -23.70
N PHE A 202 -16.52 4.06 -23.32
CA PHE A 202 -15.74 3.57 -22.18
C PHE A 202 -14.26 3.95 -22.30
N MET A 203 -13.61 3.56 -23.40
CA MET A 203 -12.17 3.74 -23.56
C MET A 203 -11.71 5.19 -23.75
N ARG A 204 -12.51 6.00 -24.47
CA ARG A 204 -12.10 7.36 -24.85
C ARG A 204 -12.63 8.46 -23.93
N ILE A 205 -13.71 8.21 -23.20
CA ILE A 205 -14.36 9.23 -22.36
C ILE A 205 -14.29 8.80 -20.90
N ILE A 206 -14.92 7.67 -20.53
CA ILE A 206 -15.09 7.29 -19.13
C ILE A 206 -13.77 6.91 -18.46
N PHE A 207 -13.01 6.01 -19.08
CA PHE A 207 -11.75 5.53 -18.52
C PHE A 207 -10.72 6.65 -18.28
N PRO A 208 -10.51 7.62 -19.22
CA PRO A 208 -9.67 8.78 -18.96
C PRO A 208 -10.21 9.73 -17.88
N LEU A 209 -11.52 9.96 -17.81
CA LEU A 209 -12.13 10.81 -16.78
C LEU A 209 -12.04 10.18 -15.39
N CYS A 210 -11.97 8.84 -15.31
CA CYS A 210 -11.79 8.11 -14.05
C CYS A 210 -10.34 8.10 -13.55
N LYS A 211 -9.35 8.69 -14.25
CA LYS A 211 -7.93 8.67 -13.83
C LYS A 211 -7.69 9.01 -12.36
N PRO A 212 -8.34 10.00 -11.73
CA PRO A 212 -8.09 10.31 -10.32
C PRO A 212 -8.46 9.15 -9.38
N VAL A 213 -9.64 8.56 -9.54
CA VAL A 213 -10.05 7.41 -8.71
C VAL A 213 -9.28 6.15 -9.06
N LEU A 214 -8.95 5.94 -10.34
CA LEU A 214 -8.15 4.79 -10.78
C LEU A 214 -6.73 4.83 -10.22
N ALA A 215 -6.12 6.01 -10.11
CA ALA A 215 -4.81 6.15 -9.48
C ALA A 215 -4.83 5.75 -7.99
N THR A 216 -5.87 6.13 -7.26
CA THR A 216 -6.05 5.73 -5.86
C THR A 216 -6.23 4.21 -5.72
N ILE A 217 -7.08 3.62 -6.56
CA ILE A 217 -7.31 2.17 -6.55
C ILE A 217 -6.07 1.41 -7.01
N ALA A 218 -5.33 1.94 -8.01
CA ALA A 218 -4.06 1.36 -8.44
C ALA A 218 -3.07 1.23 -7.28
N LEU A 219 -2.98 2.25 -6.43
CA LEU A 219 -2.13 2.20 -5.24
C LEU A 219 -2.57 1.09 -4.29
N PHE A 220 -3.85 0.99 -3.97
CA PHE A 220 -4.35 -0.04 -3.06
C PHE A 220 -4.12 -1.45 -3.60
N VAL A 221 -4.40 -1.68 -4.88
CA VAL A 221 -4.19 -2.98 -5.52
C VAL A 221 -2.71 -3.32 -5.60
N ALA A 222 -1.86 -2.37 -6.02
CA ALA A 222 -0.43 -2.59 -6.16
C ALA A 222 0.24 -2.88 -4.81
N VAL A 223 -0.07 -2.08 -3.77
CA VAL A 223 0.47 -2.30 -2.42
C VAL A 223 -0.05 -3.62 -1.83
N GLY A 224 -1.32 -3.94 -2.02
CA GLY A 224 -1.90 -5.21 -1.60
C GLY A 224 -1.23 -6.41 -2.26
N ALA A 225 -1.07 -6.38 -3.59
CA ALA A 225 -0.40 -7.43 -4.36
C ALA A 225 1.08 -7.57 -3.98
N TRP A 226 1.79 -6.46 -3.78
CA TRP A 226 3.20 -6.46 -3.38
C TRP A 226 3.42 -7.09 -2.00
N ASN A 227 2.56 -6.76 -1.02
CA ASN A 227 2.70 -7.21 0.36
C ASN A 227 2.12 -8.60 0.64
N SER A 228 1.36 -9.19 -0.27
CA SER A 228 0.77 -10.50 -0.05
C SER A 228 1.82 -11.61 -0.13
N TRP A 229 1.91 -12.39 0.92
CA TRP A 229 2.78 -13.57 1.03
C TRP A 229 1.99 -14.88 1.18
N PHE A 230 0.75 -14.76 1.70
CA PHE A 230 -0.04 -15.91 2.12
C PHE A 230 -0.53 -16.77 0.96
N ASP A 231 -0.86 -16.17 -0.16
CA ASP A 231 -1.21 -16.87 -1.40
C ASP A 231 -0.02 -17.64 -1.99
N ALA A 232 1.20 -17.09 -1.90
CA ALA A 232 2.40 -17.82 -2.26
C ALA A 232 2.63 -19.04 -1.34
N PHE A 233 2.40 -18.86 -0.04
CA PHE A 233 2.47 -19.94 0.94
C PHE A 233 1.47 -21.07 0.65
N ILE A 234 0.22 -20.74 0.36
CA ILE A 234 -0.85 -21.74 0.18
C ILE A 234 -0.80 -22.41 -1.18
N TYR A 235 -0.57 -21.65 -2.26
CA TYR A 235 -0.78 -22.15 -3.61
C TYR A 235 0.48 -22.51 -4.39
N THR A 236 1.65 -21.99 -4.01
CA THR A 236 2.89 -22.16 -4.78
C THR A 236 4.09 -22.58 -3.94
N SER A 237 3.90 -22.95 -2.68
CA SER A 237 5.00 -23.37 -1.77
C SER A 237 5.86 -24.52 -2.33
N SER A 238 5.28 -25.37 -3.16
CA SER A 238 6.00 -26.50 -3.80
C SER A 238 6.89 -26.06 -4.98
N LYS A 239 6.67 -24.87 -5.54
CA LYS A 239 7.46 -24.31 -6.66
C LYS A 239 8.23 -23.08 -6.23
N GLN A 240 9.48 -23.26 -5.81
CA GLN A 240 10.34 -22.16 -5.37
C GLN A 240 10.53 -21.06 -6.44
N GLN A 241 10.48 -21.42 -7.72
CA GLN A 241 10.57 -20.47 -8.83
C GLN A 241 9.41 -19.46 -8.89
N LEU A 242 8.27 -19.77 -8.28
CA LEU A 242 7.10 -18.88 -8.21
C LEU A 242 7.00 -18.17 -6.86
N SER A 243 8.00 -18.31 -6.00
CA SER A 243 8.01 -17.63 -4.71
C SER A 243 7.97 -16.10 -4.88
N THR A 244 7.30 -15.42 -3.97
CA THR A 244 7.26 -13.95 -3.93
C THR A 244 8.26 -13.41 -2.91
N LEU A 245 8.68 -12.16 -3.07
CA LEU A 245 9.67 -11.54 -2.17
C LEU A 245 9.17 -11.50 -0.72
N GLN A 246 7.89 -11.20 -0.51
CA GLN A 246 7.28 -11.18 0.82
C GLN A 246 7.20 -12.58 1.44
N TYR A 247 6.99 -13.62 0.62
CA TYR A 247 7.00 -14.98 1.12
C TYR A 247 8.42 -15.44 1.50
N GLU A 248 9.45 -15.08 0.72
CA GLU A 248 10.85 -15.34 1.11
C GLU A 248 11.22 -14.60 2.41
N LEU A 249 10.80 -13.34 2.56
CA LEU A 249 10.98 -12.60 3.80
C LEU A 249 10.28 -13.31 4.98
N MET A 250 9.06 -13.81 4.79
CA MET A 250 8.33 -14.54 5.83
C MET A 250 9.01 -15.84 6.23
N LYS A 251 9.59 -16.58 5.27
CA LYS A 251 10.42 -17.77 5.56
C LYS A 251 11.64 -17.44 6.42
N LEU A 252 12.34 -16.35 6.08
CA LEU A 252 13.49 -15.88 6.87
C LEU A 252 13.10 -15.45 8.28
N LEU A 253 11.93 -14.82 8.44
CA LEU A 253 11.39 -14.47 9.75
C LEU A 253 11.09 -15.72 10.58
N SER A 254 10.40 -16.69 9.99
CA SER A 254 10.02 -17.95 10.68
C SER A 254 11.23 -18.76 11.10
N SER A 255 12.24 -18.87 10.23
CA SER A 255 13.48 -19.62 10.55
C SER A 255 14.26 -18.97 11.70
N SER A 256 14.30 -17.64 11.76
CA SER A 256 14.99 -16.94 12.86
C SER A 256 14.25 -17.05 14.21
N MET A 257 12.91 -17.15 14.20
CA MET A 257 12.13 -17.39 15.42
C MET A 257 12.37 -18.81 15.97
N ASN A 258 12.42 -19.80 15.08
CA ASN A 258 12.68 -21.18 15.46
C ASN A 258 14.13 -21.39 15.98
N ALA A 259 15.11 -20.67 15.43
CA ALA A 259 16.48 -20.69 15.92
C ALA A 259 16.61 -20.11 17.33
N ASN A 260 15.87 -19.06 17.66
CA ASN A 260 15.85 -18.45 18.99
C ASN A 260 15.11 -19.30 20.03
N SER A 261 14.20 -20.18 19.62
CA SER A 261 13.46 -21.07 20.52
C SER A 261 14.21 -22.33 20.89
N ASN A 262 15.35 -22.62 20.25
CA ASN A 262 16.17 -23.81 20.52
C ASN A 262 17.44 -23.41 21.29
N PRO A 263 17.51 -23.63 22.63
CA PRO A 263 18.62 -23.18 23.46
C PRO A 263 19.97 -23.80 23.08
N ALA A 264 19.98 -24.96 22.38
CA ALA A 264 21.19 -25.57 21.85
C ALA A 264 21.83 -24.76 20.71
N VAL A 265 21.06 -24.04 19.94
CA VAL A 265 21.53 -23.15 18.86
C VAL A 265 21.92 -21.77 19.41
N ALA A 266 21.22 -21.30 20.43
CA ALA A 266 21.53 -20.02 21.09
C ALA A 266 22.86 -20.04 21.86
N ASN A 267 23.30 -21.22 22.34
CA ASN A 267 24.54 -21.37 23.11
C ASN A 267 25.77 -21.73 22.26
N GLY A 268 25.71 -21.58 20.94
CA GLY A 268 26.89 -21.77 20.08
C GLY A 268 27.42 -23.23 19.98
N ALA A 269 26.74 -24.20 20.58
CA ALA A 269 27.19 -25.58 20.64
C ALA A 269 27.11 -26.35 19.30
N GLY A 270 26.71 -25.70 18.21
CA GLY A 270 26.63 -26.27 16.87
C GLY A 270 27.15 -25.36 15.73
N MET A 271 27.66 -24.18 16.08
CA MET A 271 28.31 -23.32 15.09
C MET A 271 29.77 -23.77 14.93
N THR A 272 30.09 -24.31 13.77
CA THR A 272 31.49 -24.46 13.36
C THR A 272 32.16 -23.11 13.41
N GLN A 273 33.44 -23.04 13.81
CA GLN A 273 34.24 -21.81 13.95
C GLN A 273 34.17 -20.92 12.68
N ASP A 274 33.88 -21.50 11.52
CA ASP A 274 33.64 -20.79 10.25
C ASP A 274 32.36 -19.92 10.23
N ALA A 275 31.34 -20.26 11.00
CA ALA A 275 30.12 -19.44 11.13
C ALA A 275 30.32 -18.18 11.98
N ALA A 276 31.29 -18.21 12.90
CA ALA A 276 31.65 -17.04 13.71
C ALA A 276 32.44 -15.97 12.90
N VAL A 277 33.04 -16.39 11.79
CA VAL A 277 33.78 -15.51 10.86
C VAL A 277 32.89 -14.95 9.75
N SER A 278 31.67 -15.47 9.58
CA SER A 278 30.80 -14.98 8.50
C SER A 278 30.34 -13.54 8.82
N MET A 279 30.73 -12.58 7.98
CA MET A 279 30.28 -11.18 8.04
C MET A 279 28.77 -11.02 7.84
N VAL A 280 28.04 -12.12 7.64
CA VAL A 280 26.61 -12.14 7.28
C VAL A 280 25.86 -13.06 8.23
N THR A 281 24.81 -12.54 8.85
CA THR A 281 23.96 -13.28 9.79
C THR A 281 22.50 -13.30 9.34
N PRO A 282 21.66 -14.22 9.82
CA PRO A 282 20.23 -14.23 9.51
C PRO A 282 19.54 -12.91 9.81
N LEU A 283 19.97 -12.23 10.89
CA LEU A 283 19.41 -10.92 11.28
C LEU A 283 19.77 -9.83 10.27
N SER A 284 21.02 -9.77 9.81
CA SER A 284 21.46 -8.78 8.82
C SER A 284 20.89 -9.05 7.43
N ILE A 285 20.77 -10.34 7.02
CA ILE A 285 20.07 -10.72 5.77
C ILE A 285 18.60 -10.28 5.83
N ARG A 286 17.91 -10.58 6.92
CA ARG A 286 16.52 -10.17 7.10
C ARG A 286 16.35 -8.65 6.97
N ALA A 287 17.22 -7.88 7.61
CA ALA A 287 17.18 -6.43 7.50
C ALA A 287 17.41 -5.97 6.05
N ALA A 288 18.38 -6.55 5.34
CA ALA A 288 18.65 -6.24 3.94
C ALA A 288 17.46 -6.60 3.02
N VAL A 289 16.84 -7.77 3.19
CA VAL A 289 15.64 -8.16 2.43
C VAL A 289 14.45 -7.26 2.74
N THR A 290 14.28 -6.86 4.01
CA THR A 290 13.21 -5.92 4.39
C THR A 290 13.39 -4.56 3.70
N VAL A 291 14.63 -4.04 3.65
CA VAL A 291 14.92 -2.80 2.91
C VAL A 291 14.63 -2.96 1.42
N VAL A 292 15.11 -4.05 0.79
CA VAL A 292 14.84 -4.33 -0.63
C VAL A 292 13.34 -4.44 -0.91
N ALA A 293 12.57 -5.08 -0.03
CA ALA A 293 11.12 -5.20 -0.17
C ALA A 293 10.37 -3.87 0.01
N SER A 294 10.92 -2.93 0.80
CA SER A 294 10.29 -1.63 1.08
C SER A 294 10.58 -0.58 0.00
N VAL A 295 11.74 -0.67 -0.68
CA VAL A 295 12.18 0.33 -1.68
C VAL A 295 11.15 0.57 -2.79
N PRO A 296 10.55 -0.43 -3.46
CA PRO A 296 9.59 -0.18 -4.52
C PRO A 296 8.35 0.59 -4.05
N ILE A 297 7.85 0.31 -2.84
CA ILE A 297 6.71 1.04 -2.27
C ILE A 297 7.09 2.50 -2.01
N LEU A 298 8.26 2.73 -1.41
CA LEU A 298 8.77 4.07 -1.11
C LEU A 298 8.99 4.90 -2.39
N LEU A 299 9.43 4.27 -3.48
CA LEU A 299 9.63 4.94 -4.77
C LEU A 299 8.30 5.28 -5.46
N VAL A 300 7.31 4.40 -5.38
CA VAL A 300 6.01 4.62 -6.05
C VAL A 300 5.14 5.63 -5.29
N TYR A 301 5.22 5.68 -3.97
CA TYR A 301 4.37 6.51 -3.12
C TYR A 301 4.36 8.01 -3.50
N PRO A 302 5.48 8.72 -3.69
CA PRO A 302 5.48 10.15 -4.03
C PRO A 302 4.77 10.45 -5.36
N PHE A 303 4.85 9.54 -6.34
CA PHE A 303 4.16 9.71 -7.62
C PHE A 303 2.65 9.57 -7.49
N MET A 304 2.19 8.71 -6.57
CA MET A 304 0.78 8.44 -6.35
C MET A 304 0.13 9.44 -5.39
N GLN A 305 0.90 10.03 -4.46
CA GLN A 305 0.42 10.94 -3.42
C GLN A 305 -0.37 12.13 -3.99
N LYS A 306 0.06 12.72 -5.10
CA LYS A 306 -0.62 13.84 -5.76
C LYS A 306 -2.04 13.50 -6.22
N TYR A 307 -2.28 12.25 -6.62
CA TYR A 307 -3.62 11.80 -7.05
C TYR A 307 -4.50 11.45 -5.86
N PHE A 308 -3.90 10.93 -4.77
CA PHE A 308 -4.61 10.57 -3.56
C PHE A 308 -5.22 11.78 -2.84
N VAL A 309 -4.47 12.88 -2.72
CA VAL A 309 -4.94 14.11 -2.08
C VAL A 309 -6.14 14.71 -2.84
N VAL A 310 -6.15 14.62 -4.17
CA VAL A 310 -7.26 15.10 -5.00
C VAL A 310 -8.46 14.15 -4.94
N GLY A 311 -8.22 12.83 -4.96
CA GLY A 311 -9.28 11.81 -5.00
C GLY A 311 -10.11 11.72 -3.72
N LEU A 312 -9.51 11.97 -2.54
CA LEU A 312 -10.23 11.96 -1.26
C LEU A 312 -11.17 13.17 -1.09
N ASN A 313 -10.82 14.31 -1.67
CA ASN A 313 -11.63 15.53 -1.54
C ASN A 313 -12.92 15.46 -2.36
N VAL A 314 -12.99 14.67 -3.43
CA VAL A 314 -14.20 14.52 -4.25
C VAL A 314 -15.34 13.79 -3.52
N GLY A 315 -15.02 12.98 -2.51
CA GLY A 315 -16.03 12.27 -1.68
C GLY A 315 -16.52 13.05 -0.47
N SER A 316 -15.87 14.16 -0.09
CA SER A 316 -16.14 14.89 1.16
C SER A 316 -16.91 16.20 0.97
N VAL A 317 -17.02 16.71 -0.25
CA VAL A 317 -17.81 17.94 -0.55
C VAL A 317 -19.20 17.51 -1.01
N LYS A 318 -20.12 17.41 -0.06
CA LYS A 318 -21.56 17.57 -0.32
C LYS A 318 -21.84 19.06 -0.20
N GLU A 319 -22.01 19.75 -1.32
CA GLU A 319 -22.85 20.95 -1.38
C GLU A 319 -24.31 20.55 -1.40
#